data_f11b01f07985ee7a45d95e0b66517482
#
_entry.id   f11b01f07985ee7a45d95e0b66517482
#
_cell.length_a   1.000
_cell.length_b   1.000
_cell.length_c   1.000
_cell.angle_alpha   90.00
_cell.angle_beta   90.00
_cell.angle_gamma   90.00
#
_symmetry.space_group_name_H-M   'P 1'
#
loop_
_entity.id
_entity.type
_entity.pdbx_description
1 polymer ?
#
loop_
_entity_poly.entity_id
_entity_poly.type
_entity_poly.pdbx_seq_one_letter_code
_entity_poly.pdbx_strand_id
1 'polypeptide(L)'
;MTISIHSQTKFDDYNFFREKMDEVIKKYPNISKCFTKRSKTTEFAIKYFEDKNVICEQPDLAIKKLTKLRRLVEITDLSIFFYREDVVVGAELTKNTIDRVKKLNKEFIIFEYDN
;
A
#
# COMPACT_ATOMS: atom_id res chain seq x y z
N MET A 1 -11.73 -9.72 -0.15
CA MET A 1 -10.28 -9.62 -0.32
C MET A 1 -9.74 -8.41 0.44
N THR A 2 -8.69 -8.60 1.19
CA THR A 2 -8.04 -7.55 1.97
C THR A 2 -6.72 -7.16 1.33
N ILE A 3 -6.49 -5.86 1.17
CA ILE A 3 -5.26 -5.33 0.57
C ILE A 3 -4.53 -4.42 1.55
N SER A 4 -3.22 -4.26 1.35
CA SER A 4 -2.43 -3.22 2.00
C SER A 4 -1.79 -2.34 0.94
N ILE A 5 -1.69 -1.05 1.22
CA ILE A 5 -1.08 -0.08 0.30
C ILE A 5 0.09 0.59 1.01
N HIS A 6 1.24 0.55 0.37
CA HIS A 6 2.49 1.10 0.88
C HIS A 6 3.07 2.10 -0.12
N SER A 7 3.65 3.18 0.38
CA SER A 7 4.32 4.14 -0.49
C SER A 7 5.51 4.75 0.21
N GLN A 8 6.44 5.26 -0.58
CA GLN A 8 7.52 6.10 -0.09
C GLN A 8 6.98 7.48 0.26
N THR A 9 7.68 8.17 1.18
CA THR A 9 7.27 9.50 1.64
C THR A 9 7.17 10.53 0.51
N LYS A 10 8.00 10.39 -0.52
CA LYS A 10 8.00 11.32 -1.66
C LYS A 10 6.87 11.10 -2.66
N PHE A 11 6.16 10.00 -2.58
CA PHE A 11 5.06 9.77 -3.48
C PHE A 11 3.90 10.71 -3.13
N ASP A 12 3.52 11.57 -4.07
CA ASP A 12 2.51 12.59 -3.86
C ASP A 12 1.74 12.90 -5.15
N ASP A 13 1.27 11.86 -5.84
CA ASP A 13 0.53 12.02 -7.09
C ASP A 13 -0.76 11.22 -7.02
N TYR A 14 -1.85 11.91 -6.64
CA TYR A 14 -3.16 11.27 -6.52
C TYR A 14 -3.69 10.76 -7.86
N ASN A 15 -3.46 11.48 -8.94
CA ASN A 15 -3.94 11.06 -10.27
C ASN A 15 -3.30 9.75 -10.70
N PHE A 16 -2.00 9.61 -10.46
CA PHE A 16 -1.29 8.35 -10.72
C PHE A 16 -1.83 7.24 -9.81
N PHE A 17 -2.01 7.52 -8.52
CA PHE A 17 -2.58 6.58 -7.56
C PHE A 17 -3.94 6.07 -8.03
N ARG A 18 -4.85 6.97 -8.39
CA ARG A 18 -6.19 6.65 -8.85
C ARG A 18 -6.15 5.77 -10.11
N GLU A 19 -5.31 6.12 -11.07
CA GLU A 19 -5.17 5.39 -12.31
C GLU A 19 -4.72 3.95 -12.07
N LYS A 20 -3.72 3.77 -11.19
CA LYS A 20 -3.21 2.44 -10.86
C LYS A 20 -4.18 1.64 -10.01
N MET A 21 -4.89 2.28 -9.09
CA MET A 21 -5.92 1.60 -8.30
C MET A 21 -7.10 1.17 -9.16
N ASP A 22 -7.44 1.92 -10.20
CA ASP A 22 -8.46 1.49 -11.16
C ASP A 22 -8.06 0.19 -11.84
N GLU A 23 -6.78 0.03 -12.20
CA GLU A 23 -6.26 -1.22 -12.75
C GLU A 23 -6.36 -2.37 -11.73
N VAL A 24 -6.07 -2.09 -10.47
CA VAL A 24 -6.14 -3.09 -9.39
C VAL A 24 -7.58 -3.57 -9.19
N ILE A 25 -8.53 -2.66 -9.10
CA ILE A 25 -9.96 -3.01 -8.91
C ILE A 25 -10.48 -3.81 -10.08
N LYS A 26 -10.05 -3.49 -11.30
CA LYS A 26 -10.45 -4.22 -12.50
C LYS A 26 -9.98 -5.67 -12.44
N LYS A 27 -8.78 -5.92 -11.94
CA LYS A 27 -8.22 -7.26 -11.77
C LYS A 27 -8.75 -7.98 -10.54
N TYR A 28 -9.02 -7.24 -9.46
CA TYR A 28 -9.47 -7.78 -8.18
C TYR A 28 -10.75 -7.06 -7.74
N PRO A 29 -11.92 -7.41 -8.30
CA PRO A 29 -13.16 -6.66 -8.04
C PRO A 29 -13.77 -6.90 -6.65
N ASN A 30 -13.27 -7.86 -5.89
CA ASN A 30 -13.83 -8.24 -4.58
C ASN A 30 -13.05 -7.69 -3.40
N ILE A 31 -12.35 -6.57 -3.57
CA ILE A 31 -11.67 -5.89 -2.47
C ILE A 31 -12.72 -5.32 -1.52
N SER A 32 -12.60 -5.67 -0.23
CA SER A 32 -13.53 -5.23 0.81
C SER A 32 -12.89 -4.39 1.90
N LYS A 33 -11.57 -4.51 2.08
CA LYS A 33 -10.86 -3.84 3.15
C LYS A 33 -9.45 -3.45 2.69
N CYS A 34 -9.03 -2.24 3.09
CA CYS A 34 -7.74 -1.68 2.74
C CYS A 34 -7.04 -1.21 4.01
N PHE A 35 -5.81 -1.68 4.21
CA PHE A 35 -4.95 -1.19 5.28
C PHE A 35 -3.89 -0.26 4.72
N THR A 36 -3.68 0.86 5.39
CA THR A 36 -2.64 1.81 5.03
C THR A 36 -1.85 2.21 6.26
N LYS A 37 -0.63 2.63 6.04
CA LYS A 37 0.17 3.30 7.04
C LYS A 37 -0.21 4.78 7.03
N ARG A 38 -0.16 5.44 8.20
CA ARG A 38 -0.47 6.86 8.35
C ARG A 38 0.48 7.72 7.51
N SER A 39 0.01 8.17 6.35
CA SER A 39 0.80 8.93 5.37
C SER A 39 -0.15 9.56 4.35
N LYS A 40 0.40 10.25 3.35
CA LYS A 40 -0.42 10.76 2.22
C LYS A 40 -1.16 9.64 1.51
N THR A 41 -0.58 8.44 1.47
CA THR A 41 -1.24 7.28 0.88
C THR A 41 -2.54 6.92 1.60
N THR A 42 -2.60 7.13 2.92
CA THR A 42 -3.84 6.94 3.67
C THR A 42 -4.92 7.91 3.20
N GLU A 43 -4.58 9.18 3.02
CA GLU A 43 -5.52 10.18 2.51
C GLU A 43 -6.00 9.84 1.10
N PHE A 44 -5.08 9.40 0.25
CA PHE A 44 -5.39 8.96 -1.12
C PHE A 44 -6.33 7.77 -1.12
N ALA A 45 -6.07 6.77 -0.27
CA ALA A 45 -6.90 5.58 -0.17
C ALA A 45 -8.31 5.90 0.32
N ILE A 46 -8.43 6.74 1.36
CA ILE A 46 -9.72 7.16 1.89
C ILE A 46 -10.53 7.86 0.80
N LYS A 47 -9.92 8.79 0.09
CA LYS A 47 -10.57 9.52 -0.99
C LYS A 47 -10.98 8.59 -2.13
N TYR A 48 -10.10 7.67 -2.51
CA TYR A 48 -10.36 6.77 -3.63
C TYR A 48 -11.49 5.79 -3.33
N PHE A 49 -11.54 5.23 -2.12
CA PHE A 49 -12.52 4.22 -1.73
C PHE A 49 -13.80 4.78 -1.12
N GLU A 50 -13.93 6.10 -1.04
CA GLU A 50 -15.05 6.78 -0.40
C GLU A 50 -16.42 6.29 -0.86
N ASP A 51 -16.57 5.99 -2.15
CA ASP A 51 -17.83 5.57 -2.77
C ASP A 51 -17.84 4.11 -3.21
N LYS A 52 -16.90 3.29 -2.71
CA LYS A 52 -16.71 1.92 -3.20
C LYS A 52 -16.98 0.81 -2.19
N ASN A 53 -17.54 1.14 -1.03
CA ASN A 53 -17.83 0.18 0.03
C ASN A 53 -16.58 -0.59 0.52
N VAL A 54 -15.43 0.05 0.50
CA VAL A 54 -14.18 -0.51 1.01
C VAL A 54 -13.82 0.20 2.30
N ILE A 55 -13.60 -0.56 3.36
CA ILE A 55 -13.21 -0.02 4.66
C ILE A 55 -11.71 0.24 4.67
N CYS A 56 -11.30 1.49 4.91
CA CYS A 56 -9.89 1.85 5.04
C CYS A 56 -9.52 1.92 6.52
N GLU A 57 -8.53 1.15 6.94
CA GLU A 57 -8.06 1.12 8.33
C GLU A 57 -6.57 1.44 8.42
N GLN A 58 -6.17 1.97 9.57
CA GLN A 58 -4.78 2.19 9.91
C GLN A 58 -4.37 1.22 11.01
N PRO A 59 -3.12 0.73 11.00
CA PRO A 59 -2.65 -0.14 12.08
C PRO A 59 -2.55 0.64 13.40
N ASP A 60 -2.60 -0.09 14.51
CA ASP A 60 -2.45 0.46 15.84
C ASP A 60 -1.12 1.18 15.99
N LEU A 61 -1.14 2.42 16.51
CA LEU A 61 0.02 3.26 16.70
C LEU A 61 0.98 2.77 17.79
N ALA A 62 0.52 1.88 18.67
CA ALA A 62 1.33 1.34 19.77
C ALA A 62 2.43 0.38 19.28
N ILE A 63 2.31 -0.16 18.07
CA ILE A 63 3.26 -1.10 17.51
C ILE A 63 4.38 -0.35 16.78
N LYS A 64 5.63 -0.80 16.90
CA LYS A 64 6.77 -0.21 16.18
C LYS A 64 6.53 -0.23 14.67
N LYS A 65 6.97 0.82 13.99
CA LYS A 65 6.72 1.04 12.56
C LYS A 65 7.06 -0.16 11.67
N LEU A 66 8.23 -0.76 11.87
CA LEU A 66 8.63 -1.93 11.09
C LEU A 66 7.73 -3.14 11.35
N THR A 67 7.36 -3.36 12.60
CA THR A 67 6.46 -4.45 12.99
C THR A 67 5.07 -4.26 12.36
N LYS A 68 4.57 -3.02 12.31
CA LYS A 68 3.29 -2.71 11.66
C LYS A 68 3.31 -3.08 10.18
N LEU A 69 4.36 -2.71 9.48
CA LEU A 69 4.47 -2.98 8.04
C LEU A 69 4.57 -4.47 7.76
N ARG A 70 5.33 -5.20 8.58
CA ARG A 70 5.40 -6.67 8.49
C ARG A 70 4.04 -7.30 8.73
N ARG A 71 3.33 -6.82 9.76
CA ARG A 71 2.01 -7.37 10.08
C ARG A 71 1.01 -7.11 8.96
N LEU A 72 1.06 -5.93 8.36
CA LEU A 72 0.15 -5.60 7.25
C LEU A 72 0.29 -6.58 6.10
N VAL A 73 1.52 -6.94 5.73
CA VAL A 73 1.73 -7.89 4.64
C VAL A 73 1.38 -9.33 5.03
N GLU A 74 1.44 -9.65 6.33
CA GLU A 74 1.06 -10.97 6.82
C GLU A 74 -0.45 -11.19 6.82
N ILE A 75 -1.24 -10.16 7.14
CA ILE A 75 -2.68 -10.27 7.30
C ILE A 75 -3.49 -9.92 6.05
N THR A 76 -2.85 -9.46 4.99
CA THR A 76 -3.53 -9.06 3.76
C THR A 76 -3.29 -10.07 2.64
N ASP A 77 -4.24 -10.13 1.71
CA ASP A 77 -4.16 -11.03 0.55
C ASP A 77 -3.27 -10.49 -0.55
N LEU A 78 -3.24 -9.16 -0.68
CA LEU A 78 -2.48 -8.49 -1.73
C LEU A 78 -1.82 -7.24 -1.14
N SER A 79 -0.53 -7.05 -1.42
CA SER A 79 0.21 -5.86 -1.03
C SER A 79 0.54 -5.03 -2.26
N ILE A 80 0.24 -3.73 -2.21
CA ILE A 80 0.44 -2.81 -3.32
C ILE A 80 1.47 -1.77 -2.89
N PHE A 81 2.50 -1.57 -3.73
CA PHE A 81 3.59 -0.66 -3.44
C PHE A 81 3.72 0.40 -4.51
N PHE A 82 3.79 1.66 -4.10
CA PHE A 82 4.21 2.77 -4.94
C PHE A 82 5.66 3.07 -4.58
N TYR A 83 6.60 2.61 -5.41
CA TYR A 83 8.01 2.51 -5.04
C TYR A 83 8.94 2.83 -6.22
N ARG A 84 10.04 3.52 -5.91
CA ARG A 84 11.14 3.78 -6.85
C ARG A 84 12.48 3.46 -6.16
N GLU A 85 13.34 2.73 -6.84
CA GLU A 85 14.66 2.36 -6.29
C GLU A 85 15.60 3.56 -6.16
N ASP A 86 15.47 4.56 -7.02
CA ASP A 86 16.33 5.74 -7.03
C ASP A 86 15.96 6.77 -5.96
N VAL A 87 14.89 6.56 -5.21
CA VAL A 87 14.50 7.45 -4.10
C VAL A 87 15.16 6.95 -2.83
N VAL A 88 16.06 7.76 -2.27
CA VAL A 88 16.85 7.37 -1.09
C VAL A 88 16.07 7.50 0.22
N VAL A 89 15.30 8.59 0.37
CA VAL A 89 14.56 8.87 1.61
C VAL A 89 13.34 7.95 1.73
N GLY A 90 13.30 7.15 2.79
CA GLY A 90 12.20 6.23 3.05
C GLY A 90 12.25 4.95 2.21
N ALA A 91 13.18 4.82 1.30
CA ALA A 91 13.28 3.68 0.40
C ALA A 91 13.55 2.37 1.14
N GLU A 92 14.40 2.40 2.15
CA GLU A 92 14.83 1.21 2.88
C GLU A 92 13.66 0.50 3.57
N LEU A 93 12.77 1.25 4.21
CA LEU A 93 11.63 0.68 4.91
C LEU A 93 10.66 0.00 3.94
N THR A 94 10.38 0.64 2.81
CA THR A 94 9.51 0.07 1.78
C THR A 94 10.15 -1.15 1.13
N LYS A 95 11.46 -1.08 0.86
CA LYS A 95 12.20 -2.21 0.30
C LYS A 95 12.17 -3.42 1.23
N ASN A 96 12.36 -3.22 2.53
CA ASN A 96 12.30 -4.30 3.52
C ASN A 96 10.91 -4.95 3.55
N THR A 97 9.86 -4.16 3.39
CA THR A 97 8.49 -4.66 3.33
C THR A 97 8.25 -5.50 2.06
N ILE A 98 8.77 -5.04 0.93
CA ILE A 98 8.71 -5.80 -0.33
C ILE A 98 9.44 -7.14 -0.18
N ASP A 99 10.63 -7.14 0.42
CA ASP A 99 11.39 -8.37 0.65
C ASP A 99 10.62 -9.33 1.55
N ARG A 100 9.91 -8.83 2.54
CA ARG A 100 9.08 -9.65 3.43
C ARG A 100 7.94 -10.32 2.68
N VAL A 101 7.25 -9.59 1.81
CA VAL A 101 6.17 -10.13 0.99
C VAL A 101 6.70 -11.26 0.09
N LYS A 102 7.86 -11.07 -0.51
CA LYS A 102 8.50 -12.09 -1.35
C LYS A 102 8.82 -13.35 -0.54
N LYS A 103 9.35 -13.20 0.67
CA LYS A 103 9.65 -14.34 1.55
C LYS A 103 8.41 -15.12 1.94
N LEU A 104 7.27 -14.44 2.10
CA LEU A 104 6.00 -15.06 2.45
C LEU A 104 5.28 -15.69 1.26
N ASN A 105 5.81 -15.54 0.05
CA ASN A 105 5.18 -16.00 -1.20
C ASN A 105 3.76 -15.46 -1.38
N LYS A 106 3.52 -14.23 -0.95
CA LYS A 106 2.22 -13.57 -1.11
C LYS A 106 2.18 -12.73 -2.36
N GLU A 107 0.99 -12.50 -2.89
CA GLU A 107 0.82 -11.63 -4.05
C GLU A 107 1.15 -10.19 -3.72
N PHE A 108 1.82 -9.53 -4.65
CA PHE A 108 2.14 -8.11 -4.53
C PHE A 108 2.22 -7.46 -5.91
N ILE A 109 2.03 -6.15 -5.93
CA ILE A 109 2.16 -5.33 -7.13
C ILE A 109 3.04 -4.14 -6.78
N ILE A 110 4.01 -3.83 -7.64
CA ILE A 110 4.85 -2.64 -7.51
C ILE A 110 4.52 -1.71 -8.67
N PHE A 111 4.11 -0.49 -8.35
CA PHE A 111 3.94 0.58 -9.32
C PHE A 111 5.06 1.58 -9.16
N GLU A 112 5.86 1.76 -10.20
CA GLU A 112 6.92 2.74 -10.21
C GLU A 112 6.35 4.08 -10.66
N TYR A 113 6.50 5.11 -9.83
CA TYR A 113 5.94 6.43 -10.10
C TYR A 113 7.02 7.40 -10.60
N ASP A 114 6.58 8.41 -11.35
CA ASP A 114 7.42 9.49 -11.86
C ASP A 114 7.24 10.74 -11.00
N ASN A 115 8.33 11.26 -10.51
CA ASN A 115 8.29 12.51 -9.75
C ASN A 115 9.38 13.44 -10.21
#